data_926deab6e232b0769450b698845973fb
#
_entry.id   926deab6e232b0769450b698845973fb
#
_cell.length_a   1.000
_cell.length_b   1.000
_cell.length_c   1.000
_cell.angle_alpha   90.00
_cell.angle_beta   90.00
_cell.angle_gamma   90.00
#
_symmetry.space_group_name_H-M   'P 1'
#
loop_
_entity.id
_entity.type
_entity.pdbx_description
1 polymer ?
#
loop_
_entity_poly.entity_id
_entity_poly.type
_entity_poly.pdbx_seq_one_letter_code
_entity_poly.pdbx_strand_id
1 'polypeptide(L)'
;MKTRFQFGLFALALLMAGCGGNKGGEPVADRPIIQMDSIDYPDLPDGATIRMSKSDFPKGKIRSIEQIPIEGLEITNREIDHLMVKDYLIIKHLEFRKGANLVHVVSLPDYRLVAEMAPFGEGPDEFHDVRLIPTEESDKLCYVLNCADGRLCYLSNDLRLVPCGHRVAPGRGPNVNLFVGKDLLLTEHDSSEGKGLIAVNQRDSTVTGLLPLHFSENVGGYFYLVSFAHSYQKRRVAISFLFHDRIGFFDFDGGHPKFIRFGDKTLKTLASPENPMYYHNCFANDHYVFAVYRPSNYNTEKDRETFLEQYDWDGNLVARYELPKDRGFYSGYATNESDTEIYLVDYYEDQFLHRVTLERP
;
A
#
# COMPACT_ATOMS: atom_id res chain seq x y z
N MET A 1 17.66 -30.73 4.80
CA MET A 1 17.14 -29.40 5.16
C MET A 1 17.13 -28.52 3.92
N LYS A 2 16.28 -28.79 2.96
CA LYS A 2 16.15 -28.04 1.68
C LYS A 2 14.69 -28.03 1.23
N THR A 3 13.77 -27.47 2.01
CA THR A 3 12.35 -27.50 1.65
C THR A 3 11.58 -26.28 2.20
N ARG A 4 12.15 -25.09 2.15
CA ARG A 4 11.46 -23.87 2.63
C ARG A 4 11.28 -22.76 1.58
N PHE A 5 11.61 -22.98 0.31
CA PHE A 5 11.77 -21.90 -0.67
C PHE A 5 10.72 -21.81 -1.78
N GLN A 6 9.64 -22.59 -1.75
CA GLN A 6 8.59 -22.52 -2.80
C GLN A 6 7.32 -21.75 -2.41
N PHE A 7 7.20 -21.27 -1.19
CA PHE A 7 5.95 -20.66 -0.70
C PHE A 7 5.83 -19.15 -0.95
N GLY A 8 6.91 -18.43 -1.11
CA GLY A 8 6.87 -16.97 -1.35
C GLY A 8 6.29 -16.56 -2.70
N LEU A 9 6.41 -17.43 -3.71
CA LEU A 9 5.88 -17.14 -5.06
C LEU A 9 4.34 -17.27 -5.13
N PHE A 10 3.76 -18.07 -4.25
CA PHE A 10 2.32 -18.30 -4.23
C PHE A 10 1.55 -17.16 -3.54
N ALA A 11 2.12 -16.51 -2.56
CA ALA A 11 1.47 -15.41 -1.85
C ALA A 11 1.29 -14.18 -2.75
N LEU A 12 2.32 -13.83 -3.54
CA LEU A 12 2.23 -12.71 -4.47
C LEU A 12 1.28 -12.98 -5.65
N ALA A 13 1.15 -14.25 -6.07
CA ALA A 13 0.22 -14.65 -7.13
C ALA A 13 -1.25 -14.65 -6.65
N LEU A 14 -1.49 -14.86 -5.35
CA LEU A 14 -2.83 -14.84 -4.77
C LEU A 14 -3.38 -13.41 -4.56
N LEU A 15 -2.51 -12.41 -4.36
CA LEU A 15 -2.91 -11.00 -4.33
C LEU A 15 -3.62 -10.54 -5.62
N MET A 16 -3.38 -11.24 -6.72
CA MET A 16 -3.88 -10.87 -8.03
C MET A 16 -5.09 -11.67 -8.49
N ALA A 17 -5.39 -12.78 -7.83
CA ALA A 17 -6.57 -13.59 -8.15
C ALA A 17 -7.84 -13.14 -7.41
N GLY A 18 -7.73 -12.25 -6.43
CA GLY A 18 -8.78 -11.97 -5.45
C GLY A 18 -9.91 -11.04 -5.87
N CYS A 19 -9.84 -10.34 -6.98
CA CYS A 19 -10.90 -9.38 -7.35
C CYS A 19 -11.35 -9.46 -8.81
N GLY A 20 -11.45 -10.65 -9.38
CA GLY A 20 -11.92 -10.84 -10.74
C GLY A 20 -12.79 -12.08 -10.91
N GLY A 21 -13.96 -12.11 -10.30
CA GLY A 21 -14.98 -13.10 -10.57
C GLY A 21 -15.58 -12.91 -11.97
N ASN A 22 -14.85 -13.22 -13.02
CA ASN A 22 -15.39 -13.28 -14.38
C ASN A 22 -15.96 -14.66 -14.62
N LYS A 23 -17.27 -14.80 -14.54
CA LYS A 23 -17.99 -15.98 -15.06
C LYS A 23 -17.98 -15.89 -16.59
N GLY A 24 -17.22 -16.77 -17.23
CA GLY A 24 -17.34 -17.09 -18.65
C GLY A 24 -16.43 -16.29 -19.57
N GLY A 25 -15.13 -16.26 -19.30
CA GLY A 25 -14.12 -15.88 -20.29
C GLY A 25 -13.55 -17.12 -20.96
N GLU A 26 -13.49 -17.13 -22.28
CA GLU A 26 -12.71 -18.09 -23.07
C GLU A 26 -11.26 -18.17 -22.54
N PRO A 27 -10.59 -19.33 -22.66
CA PRO A 27 -9.20 -19.43 -22.26
C PRO A 27 -8.41 -18.34 -23.00
N VAL A 28 -7.70 -17.51 -22.23
CA VAL A 28 -6.82 -16.47 -22.80
C VAL A 28 -5.76 -17.22 -23.59
N ALA A 29 -5.99 -17.29 -24.91
CA ALA A 29 -5.01 -17.81 -25.84
C ALA A 29 -3.69 -17.07 -25.61
N ASP A 30 -2.57 -17.79 -25.71
CA ASP A 30 -1.21 -17.28 -25.66
C ASP A 30 -1.10 -15.94 -26.39
N ARG A 31 -1.25 -14.84 -25.64
CA ARG A 31 -0.96 -13.53 -26.21
C ARG A 31 0.56 -13.45 -26.32
N PRO A 32 1.08 -13.07 -27.48
CA PRO A 32 2.52 -12.96 -27.64
C PRO A 32 3.07 -12.01 -26.59
N ILE A 33 4.09 -12.47 -25.86
CA ILE A 33 4.85 -11.62 -24.94
C ILE A 33 5.50 -10.56 -25.82
N ILE A 34 4.98 -9.35 -25.78
CA ILE A 34 5.57 -8.24 -26.51
C ILE A 34 6.80 -7.82 -25.74
N GLN A 35 7.95 -8.04 -26.34
CA GLN A 35 9.22 -7.54 -25.86
C GLN A 35 9.22 -6.01 -26.02
N MET A 36 9.17 -5.27 -24.92
CA MET A 36 9.26 -3.81 -24.94
C MET A 36 10.66 -3.41 -24.53
N ASP A 37 11.32 -2.61 -25.36
CA ASP A 37 12.68 -2.11 -25.09
C ASP A 37 12.72 -1.13 -23.92
N SER A 38 11.62 -0.47 -23.63
CA SER A 38 11.45 0.41 -22.45
C SER A 38 9.98 0.62 -22.11
N ILE A 39 9.67 0.71 -20.82
CA ILE A 39 8.40 1.20 -20.32
C ILE A 39 8.66 2.57 -19.73
N ASP A 40 8.28 3.60 -20.43
CA ASP A 40 8.26 4.96 -19.89
C ASP A 40 6.81 5.35 -19.57
N TYR A 41 6.62 6.37 -18.73
CA TYR A 41 5.32 6.96 -18.46
C TYR A 41 5.09 8.08 -19.48
N PRO A 42 4.42 7.83 -20.62
CA PRO A 42 4.32 8.83 -21.66
C PRO A 42 3.40 10.00 -21.28
N ASP A 43 2.46 9.77 -20.35
CA ASP A 43 1.32 10.69 -20.21
C ASP A 43 1.26 11.42 -18.85
N LEU A 44 2.38 11.54 -18.15
CA LEU A 44 2.46 12.48 -17.04
C LEU A 44 2.48 13.92 -17.60
N PRO A 45 1.79 14.86 -16.93
CA PRO A 45 1.80 16.24 -17.35
C PRO A 45 3.22 16.76 -17.58
N ASP A 46 3.43 17.51 -18.65
CA ASP A 46 4.73 18.11 -18.98
C ASP A 46 5.28 18.89 -17.79
N GLY A 47 6.54 18.64 -17.44
CA GLY A 47 7.20 19.26 -16.29
C GLY A 47 6.88 18.65 -14.92
N ALA A 48 5.98 17.65 -14.82
CA ALA A 48 5.69 17.01 -13.56
C ALA A 48 6.80 16.07 -13.07
N THR A 49 7.67 15.59 -13.96
CA THR A 49 8.76 14.67 -13.62
C THR A 49 10.08 15.41 -13.41
N ILE A 50 10.67 15.23 -12.23
CA ILE A 50 11.97 15.77 -11.85
C ILE A 50 12.95 14.63 -11.70
N ARG A 51 14.13 14.74 -12.31
CA ARG A 51 15.21 13.78 -12.15
C ARG A 51 16.09 14.19 -10.96
N MET A 52 16.33 13.26 -10.04
CA MET A 52 17.19 13.41 -8.88
C MET A 52 18.13 12.20 -8.73
N SER A 53 19.16 12.34 -7.92
CA SER A 53 20.04 11.23 -7.53
C SER A 53 19.72 10.76 -6.10
N LYS A 54 19.87 9.47 -5.83
CA LYS A 54 19.82 8.95 -4.46
C LYS A 54 20.91 9.54 -3.55
N SER A 55 22.01 10.03 -4.14
CA SER A 55 23.05 10.75 -3.42
C SER A 55 22.65 12.14 -2.97
N ASP A 56 21.57 12.68 -3.49
CA ASP A 56 21.10 14.03 -3.13
C ASP A 56 20.35 14.03 -1.78
N PHE A 57 20.01 12.84 -1.26
CA PHE A 57 19.44 12.74 0.08
C PHE A 57 20.46 13.12 1.15
N PRO A 58 20.08 13.99 2.09
CA PRO A 58 20.82 14.12 3.33
C PRO A 58 20.88 12.79 4.08
N LYS A 59 22.03 12.44 4.64
CA LYS A 59 22.21 11.18 5.37
C LYS A 59 21.70 11.32 6.79
N GLY A 60 20.58 10.66 7.08
CA GLY A 60 20.06 10.49 8.42
C GLY A 60 20.71 9.30 9.16
N LYS A 61 20.50 9.24 10.47
CA LYS A 61 20.93 8.13 11.31
C LYS A 61 19.75 7.49 12.03
N ILE A 62 19.82 6.19 12.22
CA ILE A 62 18.93 5.46 13.12
C ILE A 62 19.54 5.50 14.50
N ARG A 63 18.83 6.09 15.46
CA ARG A 63 19.25 6.16 16.84
C ARG A 63 18.99 4.87 17.59
N SER A 64 17.84 4.25 17.38
CA SER A 64 17.44 3.00 18.01
C SER A 64 16.39 2.28 17.19
N ILE A 65 16.35 0.95 17.33
CA ILE A 65 15.28 0.07 16.87
C ILE A 65 14.88 -0.79 18.07
N GLU A 66 13.62 -0.73 18.44
CA GLU A 66 13.07 -1.45 19.58
C GLU A 66 11.94 -2.37 19.09
N GLN A 67 11.99 -3.63 19.47
CA GLN A 67 10.94 -4.59 19.20
C GLN A 67 9.81 -4.43 20.22
N ILE A 68 8.59 -4.28 19.73
CA ILE A 68 7.40 -4.13 20.56
C ILE A 68 6.48 -5.31 20.29
N PRO A 69 6.33 -6.25 21.25
CA PRO A 69 5.38 -7.35 21.11
C PRO A 69 3.95 -6.80 21.17
N ILE A 70 3.06 -7.37 20.36
CA ILE A 70 1.62 -7.08 20.44
C ILE A 70 0.97 -8.15 21.30
N GLU A 71 0.51 -7.76 22.46
CA GLU A 71 -0.12 -8.68 23.40
C GLU A 71 -1.49 -9.18 22.86
N GLY A 72 -1.67 -10.50 22.87
CA GLY A 72 -2.92 -11.15 22.47
C GLY A 72 -3.11 -11.37 20.98
N LEU A 73 -2.18 -10.93 20.15
CA LEU A 73 -2.22 -11.12 18.70
C LEU A 73 -1.05 -12.00 18.26
N GLU A 74 -1.38 -13.13 17.64
CA GLU A 74 -0.39 -13.92 16.88
C GLU A 74 -0.46 -13.46 15.42
N ILE A 75 0.55 -12.68 15.00
CA ILE A 75 0.69 -12.30 13.60
C ILE A 75 1.31 -13.50 12.89
N THR A 76 0.57 -14.10 11.98
CA THR A 76 1.08 -15.15 11.11
C THR A 76 1.52 -14.51 9.80
N ASN A 77 2.54 -15.07 9.16
CA ASN A 77 3.20 -14.63 7.90
C ASN A 77 2.26 -14.49 6.69
N ARG A 78 1.13 -13.80 6.82
CA ARG A 78 0.17 -13.62 5.73
C ARG A 78 -0.16 -12.15 5.64
N GLU A 79 -0.15 -11.65 4.44
CA GLU A 79 -0.46 -10.29 4.01
C GLU A 79 -1.13 -9.42 5.06
N ILE A 80 -0.34 -8.58 5.67
CA ILE A 80 -0.80 -7.64 6.67
C ILE A 80 -0.99 -6.30 5.97
N ASP A 81 -2.25 -5.94 5.77
CA ASP A 81 -2.62 -4.54 5.53
C ASP A 81 -2.93 -3.91 6.89
N HIS A 82 -2.48 -2.69 7.13
CA HIS A 82 -2.67 -2.05 8.40
C HIS A 82 -2.92 -0.56 8.23
N LEU A 83 -3.70 -0.03 9.14
CA LEU A 83 -4.05 1.38 9.19
C LEU A 83 -3.88 1.89 10.62
N MET A 84 -3.08 2.93 10.77
CA MET A 84 -3.01 3.65 12.03
C MET A 84 -4.01 4.79 12.03
N VAL A 85 -4.87 4.84 13.04
CA VAL A 85 -5.85 5.90 13.20
C VAL A 85 -6.11 6.16 14.67
N LYS A 86 -5.96 7.42 15.10
CA LYS A 86 -6.05 7.80 16.51
C LYS A 86 -5.10 6.94 17.35
N ASP A 87 -5.59 6.39 18.45
CA ASP A 87 -4.83 5.54 19.37
C ASP A 87 -4.90 4.05 19.01
N TYR A 88 -5.21 3.72 17.74
CA TYR A 88 -5.37 2.34 17.31
C TYR A 88 -4.55 2.01 16.07
N LEU A 89 -4.00 0.80 16.08
CA LEU A 89 -3.52 0.12 14.90
C LEU A 89 -4.57 -0.93 14.49
N ILE A 90 -5.14 -0.76 13.31
CA ILE A 90 -6.10 -1.69 12.73
C ILE A 90 -5.35 -2.55 11.74
N ILE A 91 -5.38 -3.86 11.95
CA ILE A 91 -4.63 -4.83 11.16
C ILE A 91 -5.63 -5.70 10.40
N LYS A 92 -5.46 -5.79 9.09
CA LYS A 92 -6.08 -6.83 8.29
C LYS A 92 -5.21 -8.07 8.36
N HIS A 93 -5.83 -9.19 8.68
CA HIS A 93 -5.19 -10.49 8.69
C HIS A 93 -5.86 -11.40 7.68
N LEU A 94 -5.10 -12.03 6.80
CA LEU A 94 -5.65 -12.95 5.84
C LEU A 94 -5.69 -14.36 6.45
N GLU A 95 -6.85 -14.76 6.95
CA GLU A 95 -7.10 -16.07 7.55
C GLU A 95 -8.24 -16.76 6.80
N PHE A 96 -7.99 -17.96 6.31
CA PHE A 96 -8.98 -18.72 5.53
C PHE A 96 -9.75 -19.76 6.37
N ARG A 97 -9.59 -19.72 7.67
CA ARG A 97 -10.33 -20.59 8.58
C ARG A 97 -11.70 -19.98 8.87
N LYS A 98 -12.77 -20.73 8.58
CA LYS A 98 -14.14 -20.29 8.82
C LYS A 98 -14.33 -19.76 10.26
N GLY A 99 -14.89 -18.57 10.36
CA GLY A 99 -15.16 -17.89 11.62
C GLY A 99 -13.94 -17.18 12.25
N ALA A 100 -12.73 -17.29 11.66
CA ALA A 100 -11.61 -16.47 12.09
C ALA A 100 -11.84 -15.00 11.72
N ASN A 101 -11.47 -14.08 12.57
CA ASN A 101 -11.64 -12.66 12.33
C ASN A 101 -10.55 -12.14 11.39
N LEU A 102 -10.94 -11.31 10.42
CA LEU A 102 -10.04 -10.72 9.43
C LEU A 102 -9.51 -9.34 9.84
N VAL A 103 -10.15 -8.71 10.83
CA VAL A 103 -9.78 -7.37 11.30
C VAL A 103 -9.52 -7.42 12.79
N HIS A 104 -8.34 -6.96 13.17
CA HIS A 104 -7.88 -6.88 14.55
C HIS A 104 -7.58 -5.43 14.90
N VAL A 105 -7.98 -4.99 16.08
CA VAL A 105 -7.74 -3.64 16.57
C VAL A 105 -6.82 -3.72 17.78
N VAL A 106 -5.68 -3.06 17.69
CA VAL A 106 -4.65 -2.99 18.71
C VAL A 106 -4.61 -1.58 19.29
N SER A 107 -4.67 -1.46 20.60
CA SER A 107 -4.44 -0.20 21.32
C SER A 107 -2.96 0.16 21.22
N LEU A 108 -2.65 1.38 20.77
CA LEU A 108 -1.26 1.83 20.61
C LEU A 108 -0.55 2.09 21.94
N PRO A 109 -1.16 2.73 22.95
CA PRO A 109 -0.47 2.97 24.21
C PRO A 109 -0.02 1.68 24.91
N ASP A 110 -0.83 0.64 24.80
CA ASP A 110 -0.61 -0.62 25.52
C ASP A 110 -0.10 -1.75 24.62
N TYR A 111 -0.13 -1.57 23.29
CA TYR A 111 0.17 -2.58 22.27
C TYR A 111 -0.56 -3.91 22.51
N ARG A 112 -1.85 -3.82 22.84
CA ARG A 112 -2.68 -4.97 23.16
C ARG A 112 -3.88 -5.06 22.23
N LEU A 113 -4.23 -6.28 21.82
CA LEU A 113 -5.47 -6.57 21.09
C LEU A 113 -6.69 -6.20 21.94
N VAL A 114 -7.55 -5.32 21.40
CA VAL A 114 -8.75 -4.82 22.09
C VAL A 114 -10.05 -5.19 21.39
N ALA A 115 -10.01 -5.52 20.11
CA ALA A 115 -11.18 -6.00 19.37
C ALA A 115 -10.78 -6.87 18.18
N GLU A 116 -11.68 -7.80 17.81
CA GLU A 116 -11.59 -8.63 16.63
C GLU A 116 -12.95 -8.64 15.92
N MET A 117 -12.96 -8.58 14.58
CA MET A 117 -14.19 -8.49 13.80
C MET A 117 -14.01 -8.96 12.35
N ALA A 118 -15.10 -8.90 11.58
CA ALA A 118 -15.15 -9.36 10.19
C ALA A 118 -14.82 -10.87 10.06
N PRO A 119 -15.65 -11.77 10.61
CA PRO A 119 -15.40 -13.20 10.55
C PRO A 119 -15.33 -13.68 9.10
N PHE A 120 -14.36 -14.56 8.81
CA PHE A 120 -14.20 -15.17 7.50
C PHE A 120 -15.29 -16.19 7.20
N GLY A 121 -15.92 -16.08 6.02
CA GLY A 121 -16.91 -17.04 5.53
C GLY A 121 -17.80 -16.48 4.42
N GLU A 122 -18.86 -17.24 4.09
CA GLU A 122 -19.82 -16.94 3.01
C GLU A 122 -21.20 -16.49 3.51
N GLY A 123 -21.38 -16.39 4.82
CA GLY A 123 -22.63 -15.96 5.43
C GLY A 123 -22.92 -14.46 5.26
N PRO A 124 -24.15 -14.01 5.59
CA PRO A 124 -24.55 -12.61 5.36
C PRO A 124 -23.73 -11.60 6.17
N ASP A 125 -23.20 -12.02 7.32
CA ASP A 125 -22.36 -11.19 8.20
C ASP A 125 -20.88 -11.59 8.15
N GLU A 126 -20.52 -12.52 7.26
CA GLU A 126 -19.16 -12.99 7.06
C GLU A 126 -18.47 -12.24 5.92
N PHE A 127 -17.16 -12.24 5.94
CA PHE A 127 -16.29 -11.55 4.99
C PHE A 127 -15.35 -12.55 4.33
N HIS A 128 -15.06 -12.35 3.07
CA HIS A 128 -14.16 -13.24 2.32
C HIS A 128 -12.74 -12.66 2.22
N ASP A 129 -12.67 -11.39 1.96
CA ASP A 129 -11.46 -10.56 1.96
C ASP A 129 -11.87 -9.13 2.29
N VAL A 130 -11.09 -8.47 3.10
CA VAL A 130 -11.39 -7.11 3.54
C VAL A 130 -10.32 -6.14 3.09
N ARG A 131 -10.73 -4.90 2.91
CA ARG A 131 -9.83 -3.77 2.74
C ARG A 131 -10.15 -2.71 3.77
N LEU A 132 -9.10 -2.21 4.40
CA LEU A 132 -9.18 -1.07 5.30
C LEU A 132 -9.08 0.20 4.49
N ILE A 133 -10.09 1.07 4.58
CA ILE A 133 -10.13 2.32 3.83
C ILE A 133 -10.13 3.48 4.82
N PRO A 134 -9.08 4.30 4.85
CA PRO A 134 -9.01 5.46 5.72
C PRO A 134 -10.09 6.50 5.40
N THR A 135 -10.46 7.28 6.40
CA THR A 135 -11.46 8.37 6.28
C THR A 135 -11.09 9.54 7.19
N GLU A 136 -11.49 10.74 6.80
CA GLU A 136 -11.37 11.93 7.63
C GLU A 136 -12.57 12.18 8.56
N GLU A 137 -13.57 11.30 8.54
CA GLU A 137 -14.75 11.41 9.39
C GLU A 137 -14.42 11.11 10.85
N SER A 138 -14.63 12.08 11.73
CA SER A 138 -14.19 11.99 13.13
C SER A 138 -14.95 10.97 13.97
N ASP A 139 -16.15 10.55 13.55
CA ASP A 139 -17.00 9.54 14.21
C ASP A 139 -16.65 8.10 13.81
N LYS A 140 -15.71 7.92 12.87
CA LYS A 140 -15.25 6.63 12.37
C LYS A 140 -13.75 6.46 12.55
N LEU A 141 -13.31 5.22 12.66
CA LEU A 141 -11.90 4.87 12.57
C LEU A 141 -11.49 4.60 11.11
N CYS A 142 -12.25 3.78 10.42
CA CYS A 142 -12.03 3.50 9.01
C CYS A 142 -13.29 2.91 8.39
N TYR A 143 -13.29 2.77 7.06
CA TYR A 143 -14.22 1.87 6.39
C TYR A 143 -13.58 0.49 6.20
N VAL A 144 -14.42 -0.53 6.18
CA VAL A 144 -14.08 -1.93 5.93
C VAL A 144 -14.90 -2.40 4.74
N LEU A 145 -14.23 -2.62 3.62
CA LEU A 145 -14.84 -3.09 2.38
C LEU A 145 -14.68 -4.61 2.28
N ASN A 146 -15.78 -5.34 2.12
CA ASN A 146 -15.72 -6.73 1.69
C ASN A 146 -15.45 -6.78 0.17
N CYS A 147 -14.26 -7.19 -0.23
CA CYS A 147 -13.85 -7.18 -1.63
C CYS A 147 -14.66 -8.17 -2.49
N ALA A 148 -15.22 -9.23 -1.90
CA ALA A 148 -15.95 -10.24 -2.64
C ALA A 148 -17.30 -9.76 -3.18
N ASP A 149 -18.03 -8.95 -2.42
CA ASP A 149 -19.38 -8.51 -2.74
C ASP A 149 -19.58 -6.99 -2.78
N GLY A 150 -18.54 -6.23 -2.47
CA GLY A 150 -18.57 -4.77 -2.43
C GLY A 150 -19.33 -4.19 -1.23
N ARG A 151 -19.68 -5.00 -0.23
CA ARG A 151 -20.34 -4.53 0.98
C ARG A 151 -19.41 -3.65 1.78
N LEU A 152 -19.91 -2.45 2.10
CA LEU A 152 -19.18 -1.45 2.87
C LEU A 152 -19.72 -1.38 4.29
N CYS A 153 -18.82 -1.50 5.26
CA CYS A 153 -19.06 -1.22 6.66
C CYS A 153 -18.12 -0.11 7.12
N TYR A 154 -18.36 0.48 8.26
CA TYR A 154 -17.37 1.31 8.93
C TYR A 154 -17.10 0.79 10.34
N LEU A 155 -15.88 0.99 10.80
CA LEU A 155 -15.48 0.76 12.17
C LEU A 155 -15.71 2.05 12.96
N SER A 156 -16.62 2.00 13.93
CA SER A 156 -16.94 3.14 14.79
C SER A 156 -15.86 3.34 15.88
N ASN A 157 -15.86 4.51 16.51
CA ASN A 157 -14.99 4.79 17.66
C ASN A 157 -15.25 3.85 18.85
N ASP A 158 -16.44 3.24 18.95
CA ASP A 158 -16.79 2.24 19.96
C ASP A 158 -16.35 0.82 19.59
N LEU A 159 -15.47 0.68 18.58
CA LEU A 159 -14.96 -0.59 18.09
C LEU A 159 -16.06 -1.54 17.61
N ARG A 160 -17.07 -1.02 16.93
CA ARG A 160 -18.16 -1.81 16.32
C ARG A 160 -18.12 -1.70 14.81
N LEU A 161 -18.30 -2.83 14.14
CA LEU A 161 -18.46 -2.86 12.69
C LEU A 161 -19.93 -2.58 12.33
N VAL A 162 -20.16 -1.46 11.63
CA VAL A 162 -21.52 -0.95 11.32
C VAL A 162 -21.73 -0.95 9.81
N PRO A 163 -22.75 -1.63 9.27
CA PRO A 163 -23.05 -1.62 7.84
C PRO A 163 -23.45 -0.22 7.35
N CYS A 164 -22.91 0.18 6.18
CA CYS A 164 -23.26 1.46 5.55
C CYS A 164 -24.57 1.43 4.76
N GLY A 165 -25.14 0.25 4.53
CA GLY A 165 -26.39 0.08 3.79
C GLY A 165 -26.25 0.20 2.26
N HIS A 166 -25.06 0.44 1.73
CA HIS A 166 -24.78 0.47 0.29
C HIS A 166 -23.54 -0.37 -0.04
N ARG A 167 -23.34 -0.63 -1.33
CA ARG A 167 -22.22 -1.39 -1.85
C ARG A 167 -21.35 -0.53 -2.76
N VAL A 168 -20.05 -0.68 -2.65
CA VAL A 168 -19.12 -0.14 -3.63
C VAL A 168 -19.07 -1.11 -4.82
N ALA A 169 -19.09 -0.59 -6.03
CA ALA A 169 -19.04 -1.43 -7.22
C ALA A 169 -17.80 -2.35 -7.20
N PRO A 170 -17.97 -3.68 -7.32
CA PRO A 170 -16.86 -4.62 -7.31
C PRO A 170 -15.98 -4.45 -8.55
N GLY A 171 -14.72 -4.83 -8.44
CA GLY A 171 -13.80 -4.95 -9.59
C GLY A 171 -13.02 -3.69 -9.93
N ARG A 172 -12.96 -2.72 -9.05
CA ARG A 172 -12.07 -1.56 -9.22
C ARG A 172 -10.83 -1.75 -8.35
N GLY A 173 -9.70 -1.74 -8.98
CA GLY A 173 -8.32 -1.97 -8.57
C GLY A 173 -7.95 -2.16 -7.09
N PRO A 174 -6.94 -2.95 -6.81
CA PRO A 174 -6.64 -3.37 -5.45
C PRO A 174 -5.99 -2.30 -4.56
N ASN A 175 -5.54 -1.15 -5.06
CA ASN A 175 -4.46 -0.47 -4.38
C ASN A 175 -4.67 0.97 -3.89
N VAL A 176 -5.75 1.67 -4.25
CA VAL A 176 -6.04 2.99 -3.66
C VAL A 176 -7.50 3.09 -3.30
N ASN A 177 -7.78 3.03 -2.03
CA ASN A 177 -9.10 3.41 -1.58
C ASN A 177 -8.93 4.35 -0.38
N LEU A 178 -9.33 5.58 -0.57
CA LEU A 178 -9.26 6.65 0.41
C LEU A 178 -10.57 7.43 0.34
N PHE A 179 -11.30 7.55 1.45
CA PHE A 179 -12.46 8.41 1.51
C PHE A 179 -12.07 9.85 1.83
N VAL A 180 -12.48 10.77 0.97
CA VAL A 180 -12.38 12.21 1.17
C VAL A 180 -13.77 12.74 1.49
N GLY A 181 -13.98 13.19 2.71
CA GLY A 181 -15.33 13.45 3.21
C GLY A 181 -16.17 12.17 3.26
N LYS A 182 -17.47 12.32 3.19
CA LYS A 182 -18.41 11.18 3.31
C LYS A 182 -18.58 10.38 2.02
N ASP A 183 -18.39 11.04 0.89
CA ASP A 183 -18.97 10.53 -0.35
C ASP A 183 -17.93 10.36 -1.47
N LEU A 184 -16.75 10.94 -1.34
CA LEU A 184 -15.74 10.91 -2.40
C LEU A 184 -14.72 9.83 -2.13
N LEU A 185 -14.73 8.76 -2.92
CA LEU A 185 -13.76 7.68 -2.88
C LEU A 185 -12.69 7.92 -3.94
N LEU A 186 -11.45 8.07 -3.52
CA LEU A 186 -10.29 8.01 -4.41
C LEU A 186 -9.90 6.55 -4.62
N THR A 187 -9.80 6.13 -5.86
CA THR A 187 -9.51 4.72 -6.20
C THR A 187 -8.79 4.61 -7.54
N GLU A 188 -8.06 3.51 -7.73
CA GLU A 188 -7.60 3.13 -9.05
C GLU A 188 -8.77 2.74 -9.96
N HIS A 189 -8.66 3.09 -11.21
CA HIS A 189 -9.54 2.63 -12.27
C HIS A 189 -8.73 1.86 -13.32
N ASP A 190 -9.21 0.68 -13.63
CA ASP A 190 -8.71 -0.14 -14.72
C ASP A 190 -9.77 -0.16 -15.82
N SER A 191 -9.48 0.44 -16.96
CA SER A 191 -10.36 0.49 -18.12
C SER A 191 -9.63 0.01 -19.36
N SER A 192 -10.39 -0.23 -20.44
CA SER A 192 -9.83 -0.51 -21.75
C SER A 192 -8.97 0.65 -22.31
N GLU A 193 -9.13 1.84 -21.76
CA GLU A 193 -8.39 3.04 -22.16
C GLU A 193 -7.12 3.27 -21.33
N GLY A 194 -6.88 2.44 -20.31
CA GLY A 194 -5.71 2.52 -19.45
C GLY A 194 -6.06 2.52 -17.96
N LYS A 195 -5.03 2.62 -17.14
CA LYS A 195 -5.16 2.75 -15.68
C LYS A 195 -5.02 4.21 -15.27
N GLY A 196 -5.69 4.56 -14.19
CA GLY A 196 -5.60 5.89 -13.65
C GLY A 196 -6.13 5.97 -12.22
N LEU A 197 -5.87 7.08 -11.59
CA LEU A 197 -6.54 7.47 -10.36
C LEU A 197 -7.80 8.23 -10.70
N ILE A 198 -8.89 7.84 -10.06
CA ILE A 198 -10.19 8.47 -10.21
C ILE A 198 -10.78 8.84 -8.85
N ALA A 199 -11.65 9.83 -8.85
CA ALA A 199 -12.56 10.11 -7.76
C ALA A 199 -13.94 9.60 -8.13
N VAL A 200 -14.55 8.83 -7.24
CA VAL A 200 -15.93 8.32 -7.41
C VAL A 200 -16.80 8.90 -6.31
N ASN A 201 -17.80 9.69 -6.71
CA ASN A 201 -18.81 10.16 -5.78
C ASN A 201 -19.80 9.01 -5.49
N GLN A 202 -19.89 8.61 -4.23
CA GLN A 202 -20.72 7.48 -3.81
C GLN A 202 -22.24 7.79 -3.81
N ARG A 203 -22.65 9.05 -3.85
CA ARG A 203 -24.08 9.44 -3.88
C ARG A 203 -24.69 9.28 -5.27
N ASP A 204 -23.99 9.76 -6.28
CA ASP A 204 -24.50 9.83 -7.65
C ASP A 204 -23.71 8.99 -8.65
N SER A 205 -22.68 8.28 -8.16
CA SER A 205 -21.76 7.45 -8.95
C SER A 205 -21.00 8.20 -10.05
N THR A 206 -20.92 9.53 -9.96
CA THR A 206 -20.10 10.30 -10.90
C THR A 206 -18.62 9.95 -10.72
N VAL A 207 -17.93 9.87 -11.85
CA VAL A 207 -16.49 9.52 -11.92
C VAL A 207 -15.74 10.69 -12.51
N THR A 208 -14.68 11.11 -11.82
CA THR A 208 -13.76 12.16 -12.28
C THR A 208 -12.36 11.57 -12.38
N GLY A 209 -11.75 11.67 -13.57
CA GLY A 209 -10.34 11.32 -13.74
C GLY A 209 -9.46 12.33 -13.00
N LEU A 210 -8.57 11.84 -12.16
CA LEU A 210 -7.65 12.70 -11.41
C LEU A 210 -6.26 12.69 -12.02
N LEU A 211 -5.72 11.51 -12.27
CA LEU A 211 -4.36 11.33 -12.77
C LEU A 211 -4.32 10.12 -13.70
N PRO A 212 -4.02 10.31 -14.99
CA PRO A 212 -3.79 9.19 -15.88
C PRO A 212 -2.47 8.51 -15.48
N LEU A 213 -2.53 7.22 -15.20
CA LEU A 213 -1.38 6.34 -15.04
C LEU A 213 -1.38 5.39 -16.24
N HIS A 214 -1.25 5.95 -17.44
CA HIS A 214 -1.27 5.15 -18.66
C HIS A 214 0.04 4.37 -18.78
N PHE A 215 -0.14 3.07 -18.74
CA PHE A 215 0.87 2.16 -19.21
C PHE A 215 0.37 1.59 -20.54
N SER A 216 1.26 1.28 -21.45
CA SER A 216 0.84 0.69 -22.71
C SER A 216 0.00 -0.57 -22.46
N GLU A 217 -0.99 -0.82 -23.28
CA GLU A 217 -1.99 -1.89 -23.15
C GLU A 217 -1.42 -3.32 -22.92
N ASN A 218 -0.13 -3.49 -23.17
CA ASN A 218 0.56 -4.77 -23.11
C ASN A 218 1.32 -5.02 -21.81
N VAL A 219 1.25 -4.10 -20.87
CA VAL A 219 1.92 -4.21 -19.56
C VAL A 219 0.97 -4.94 -18.63
N GLY A 220 1.29 -6.17 -18.24
CA GLY A 220 0.46 -6.95 -17.29
C GLY A 220 0.29 -6.24 -15.95
N GLY A 221 -0.79 -6.53 -15.23
CA GLY A 221 -1.19 -5.86 -14.00
C GLY A 221 -0.13 -5.74 -12.90
N TYR A 222 0.92 -6.54 -12.92
CA TYR A 222 2.03 -6.52 -11.96
C TYR A 222 2.84 -5.22 -11.91
N PHE A 223 2.94 -4.51 -13.02
CA PHE A 223 3.76 -3.30 -13.09
C PHE A 223 3.13 -2.09 -12.44
N TYR A 224 1.87 -2.24 -12.06
CA TYR A 224 1.08 -1.24 -11.37
C TYR A 224 1.04 -1.42 -9.86
N LEU A 225 1.88 -2.31 -9.30
CA LEU A 225 1.97 -2.42 -7.86
C LEU A 225 2.53 -1.13 -7.31
N VAL A 226 1.65 -0.39 -6.70
CA VAL A 226 1.92 0.89 -6.09
C VAL A 226 1.50 0.84 -4.62
N SER A 227 2.15 1.63 -3.82
CA SER A 227 1.76 1.88 -2.44
C SER A 227 1.42 3.35 -2.28
N PHE A 228 0.48 3.64 -1.40
CA PHE A 228 -0.05 4.97 -1.18
C PHE A 228 0.13 5.41 0.25
N ALA A 229 0.48 6.69 0.40
CA ALA A 229 0.39 7.41 1.65
C ALA A 229 -0.46 8.65 1.43
N HIS A 230 -1.11 9.16 2.46
CA HIS A 230 -1.95 10.34 2.38
C HIS A 230 -1.86 11.19 3.63
N SER A 231 -2.20 12.46 3.49
CA SER A 231 -2.48 13.36 4.61
C SER A 231 -3.79 14.11 4.33
N TYR A 232 -4.73 13.97 5.23
CA TYR A 232 -5.97 14.74 5.20
C TYR A 232 -5.72 16.21 5.48
N GLN A 233 -4.78 16.53 6.37
CA GLN A 233 -4.41 17.90 6.69
C GLN A 233 -3.82 18.62 5.49
N LYS A 234 -2.93 17.95 4.75
CA LYS A 234 -2.28 18.51 3.56
C LYS A 234 -3.14 18.39 2.30
N ARG A 235 -4.19 17.58 2.31
CA ARG A 235 -5.03 17.25 1.14
C ARG A 235 -4.22 16.64 0.01
N ARG A 236 -3.22 15.82 0.33
CA ARG A 236 -2.26 15.25 -0.62
C ARG A 236 -2.12 13.74 -0.50
N VAL A 237 -1.72 13.15 -1.60
CA VAL A 237 -1.37 11.73 -1.75
C VAL A 237 0.07 11.62 -2.20
N ALA A 238 0.78 10.65 -1.68
CA ALA A 238 2.04 10.17 -2.21
C ALA A 238 1.87 8.74 -2.75
N ILE A 239 2.55 8.45 -3.86
CA ILE A 239 2.51 7.17 -4.53
C ILE A 239 3.94 6.66 -4.76
N SER A 240 4.24 5.45 -4.35
CA SER A 240 5.51 4.79 -4.65
C SER A 240 5.28 3.56 -5.53
N PHE A 241 6.25 3.23 -6.37
CA PHE A 241 6.12 2.19 -7.38
C PHE A 241 7.07 1.03 -7.07
N LEU A 242 6.53 -0.20 -7.01
CA LEU A 242 7.36 -1.36 -6.72
C LEU A 242 8.41 -1.60 -7.82
N PHE A 243 8.02 -1.48 -9.08
CA PHE A 243 8.89 -1.80 -10.22
C PHE A 243 9.53 -0.60 -10.90
N HIS A 244 9.33 0.60 -10.37
CA HIS A 244 9.91 1.81 -10.92
C HIS A 244 10.62 2.60 -9.83
N ASP A 245 11.82 3.08 -10.10
CA ASP A 245 12.56 3.94 -9.17
C ASP A 245 11.98 5.37 -9.18
N ARG A 246 10.74 5.47 -8.76
CA ARG A 246 9.94 6.70 -8.77
C ARG A 246 9.04 6.79 -7.54
N ILE A 247 8.79 8.01 -7.14
CA ILE A 247 7.77 8.39 -6.16
C ILE A 247 7.03 9.61 -6.70
N GLY A 248 5.74 9.69 -6.47
CA GLY A 248 4.89 10.78 -6.92
C GLY A 248 4.11 11.42 -5.79
N PHE A 249 3.75 12.69 -5.97
CA PHE A 249 2.97 13.49 -5.04
C PHE A 249 1.91 14.26 -5.83
N PHE A 250 0.69 14.33 -5.34
CA PHE A 250 -0.40 15.08 -5.97
C PHE A 250 -1.49 15.39 -4.96
N ASP A 251 -2.33 16.37 -5.27
CA ASP A 251 -3.46 16.74 -4.43
C ASP A 251 -4.63 15.76 -4.59
N PHE A 252 -5.58 15.74 -3.65
CA PHE A 252 -6.74 14.85 -3.70
C PHE A 252 -7.62 15.03 -4.95
N ASP A 253 -7.52 16.17 -5.61
CA ASP A 253 -8.19 16.45 -6.90
C ASP A 253 -7.31 16.15 -8.12
N GLY A 254 -6.13 15.57 -7.92
CA GLY A 254 -5.15 15.29 -8.97
C GLY A 254 -4.29 16.49 -9.36
N GLY A 255 -4.47 17.64 -8.70
CA GLY A 255 -3.69 18.85 -8.94
C GLY A 255 -2.24 18.74 -8.47
N HIS A 256 -1.41 19.66 -8.96
CA HIS A 256 -0.01 19.81 -8.59
C HIS A 256 0.80 18.50 -8.58
N PRO A 257 0.70 17.68 -9.64
CA PRO A 257 1.45 16.43 -9.71
C PRO A 257 2.95 16.70 -9.79
N LYS A 258 3.73 16.00 -8.96
CA LYS A 258 5.18 16.01 -8.96
C LYS A 258 5.69 14.59 -8.85
N PHE A 259 6.47 14.13 -9.83
CA PHE A 259 7.10 12.82 -9.81
C PHE A 259 8.61 12.96 -9.75
N ILE A 260 9.24 12.20 -8.86
CA ILE A 260 10.68 12.13 -8.70
C ILE A 260 11.14 10.82 -9.31
N ARG A 261 12.07 10.90 -10.26
CA ARG A 261 12.70 9.76 -10.90
C ARG A 261 14.17 9.73 -10.51
N PHE A 262 14.64 8.57 -10.00
CA PHE A 262 16.02 8.42 -9.58
C PHE A 262 16.90 7.65 -10.57
N GLY A 263 16.35 6.74 -11.33
CA GLY A 263 17.09 5.91 -12.26
C GLY A 263 16.57 5.95 -13.68
N ASP A 264 17.43 5.49 -14.62
CA ASP A 264 17.10 5.31 -16.03
C ASP A 264 16.79 3.85 -16.38
N LYS A 265 16.84 2.95 -15.39
CA LYS A 265 16.56 1.55 -15.67
C LYS A 265 15.09 1.40 -16.03
N THR A 266 14.89 1.01 -17.25
CA THR A 266 13.60 0.62 -17.79
C THR A 266 13.44 -0.90 -17.63
N LEU A 267 12.22 -1.35 -17.43
CA LEU A 267 11.93 -2.79 -17.38
C LEU A 267 12.13 -3.38 -18.77
N LYS A 268 12.90 -4.45 -18.87
CA LYS A 268 13.19 -5.08 -20.15
C LYS A 268 12.13 -6.07 -20.60
N THR A 269 11.46 -6.74 -19.66
CA THR A 269 10.34 -7.65 -19.92
C THR A 269 9.40 -7.73 -18.74
N LEU A 270 8.13 -7.97 -19.00
CA LEU A 270 7.05 -7.96 -17.99
C LEU A 270 7.09 -9.15 -17.01
N ALA A 271 7.74 -10.23 -17.34
CA ALA A 271 7.73 -11.48 -16.57
C ALA A 271 9.12 -11.92 -16.11
N SER A 272 10.13 -11.08 -16.24
CA SER A 272 11.48 -11.47 -15.86
C SER A 272 11.67 -11.45 -14.34
N PRO A 273 12.12 -12.55 -13.72
CA PRO A 273 12.52 -12.56 -12.32
C PRO A 273 13.75 -11.66 -12.05
N GLU A 274 14.35 -11.11 -13.11
CA GLU A 274 15.46 -10.18 -13.06
C GLU A 274 15.01 -8.71 -12.98
N ASN A 275 13.69 -8.45 -13.06
CA ASN A 275 13.18 -7.09 -12.93
C ASN A 275 13.52 -6.54 -11.54
N PRO A 276 14.09 -5.34 -11.47
CA PRO A 276 14.38 -4.71 -10.20
C PRO A 276 13.06 -4.30 -9.52
N MET A 277 13.01 -4.53 -8.23
CA MET A 277 12.00 -3.93 -7.35
C MET A 277 12.68 -2.77 -6.60
N TYR A 278 11.91 -1.73 -6.32
CA TYR A 278 12.44 -0.52 -5.71
C TYR A 278 11.74 -0.16 -4.40
N TYR A 279 10.45 0.20 -4.46
CA TYR A 279 9.70 0.62 -3.29
C TYR A 279 8.71 -0.45 -2.87
N HIS A 280 8.85 -0.94 -1.65
CA HIS A 280 7.94 -1.95 -1.10
C HIS A 280 6.68 -1.34 -0.51
N ASN A 281 6.82 -0.18 0.13
CA ASN A 281 5.70 0.52 0.74
C ASN A 281 6.02 2.00 0.88
N CYS A 282 4.98 2.85 0.94
CA CYS A 282 5.08 4.19 1.48
C CYS A 282 3.98 4.44 2.51
N PHE A 283 4.29 5.24 3.51
CA PHE A 283 3.42 5.64 4.59
C PHE A 283 3.74 7.08 5.00
N ALA A 284 2.88 7.71 5.76
CA ALA A 284 3.07 9.12 6.08
C ALA A 284 2.45 9.52 7.41
N ASN A 285 2.89 10.66 7.90
CA ASN A 285 2.15 11.52 8.82
C ASN A 285 1.84 12.86 8.13
N ASP A 286 1.27 13.81 8.84
CA ASP A 286 0.93 15.13 8.26
C ASP A 286 2.15 15.98 7.88
N HIS A 287 3.35 15.61 8.32
CA HIS A 287 4.58 16.36 8.06
C HIS A 287 5.43 15.73 6.97
N TYR A 288 5.50 14.38 6.92
CA TYR A 288 6.44 13.66 6.07
C TYR A 288 5.83 12.40 5.45
N VAL A 289 6.37 12.07 4.30
CA VAL A 289 6.19 10.79 3.62
C VAL A 289 7.46 9.96 3.78
N PHE A 290 7.28 8.71 4.13
CA PHE A 290 8.33 7.71 4.27
C PHE A 290 8.14 6.62 3.23
N ALA A 291 9.22 6.19 2.60
CA ALA A 291 9.18 5.10 1.63
C ALA A 291 10.26 4.06 1.95
N VAL A 292 9.86 2.80 2.00
CA VAL A 292 10.79 1.69 2.16
C VAL A 292 11.37 1.35 0.80
N TYR A 293 12.63 1.74 0.58
CA TYR A 293 13.36 1.54 -0.65
C TYR A 293 14.32 0.36 -0.51
N ARG A 294 14.11 -0.66 -1.33
CA ARG A 294 14.93 -1.89 -1.31
C ARG A 294 15.22 -2.33 -2.73
N PRO A 295 16.24 -1.78 -3.37
CA PRO A 295 16.59 -2.16 -4.74
C PRO A 295 17.04 -3.62 -4.76
N SER A 296 16.25 -4.47 -5.36
CA SER A 296 16.50 -5.91 -5.37
C SER A 296 15.97 -6.56 -6.64
N ASN A 297 16.58 -7.68 -7.02
CA ASN A 297 15.99 -8.61 -7.98
C ASN A 297 15.37 -9.78 -7.21
N TYR A 298 14.34 -10.40 -7.74
CA TYR A 298 13.68 -11.56 -7.12
C TYR A 298 14.63 -12.68 -6.67
N ASN A 299 15.78 -12.80 -7.32
CA ASN A 299 16.71 -13.92 -7.12
C ASN A 299 17.84 -13.69 -6.10
N THR A 300 17.94 -12.50 -5.52
CA THR A 300 19.05 -12.17 -4.60
C THR A 300 18.55 -11.88 -3.19
N GLU A 301 18.45 -12.89 -2.34
CA GLU A 301 17.90 -12.75 -0.98
C GLU A 301 18.93 -12.35 0.10
N LYS A 302 20.21 -12.45 -0.18
CA LYS A 302 21.25 -12.15 0.81
C LYS A 302 21.91 -10.81 0.54
N ASP A 303 22.12 -10.06 1.60
CA ASP A 303 22.86 -8.79 1.65
C ASP A 303 22.19 -7.60 0.93
N ARG A 304 20.88 -7.45 1.10
CA ARG A 304 20.13 -6.35 0.48
C ARG A 304 20.23 -5.09 1.33
N GLU A 305 20.74 -4.04 0.72
CA GLU A 305 20.63 -2.72 1.32
C GLU A 305 19.18 -2.26 1.28
N THR A 306 18.64 -1.97 2.45
CA THR A 306 17.29 -1.41 2.61
C THR A 306 17.44 -0.03 3.19
N PHE A 307 16.69 0.91 2.64
CA PHE A 307 16.69 2.29 3.09
C PHE A 307 15.29 2.75 3.42
N LEU A 308 15.20 3.62 4.39
CA LEU A 308 14.02 4.42 4.61
C LEU A 308 14.30 5.81 4.02
N GLU A 309 13.51 6.22 3.06
CA GLU A 309 13.59 7.53 2.43
C GLU A 309 12.49 8.42 2.97
N GLN A 310 12.84 9.62 3.43
CA GLN A 310 11.93 10.61 3.99
C GLN A 310 11.83 11.80 3.05
N TYR A 311 10.59 12.18 2.76
CA TYR A 311 10.24 13.32 1.91
C TYR A 311 9.31 14.26 2.69
N ASP A 312 9.32 15.55 2.35
CA ASP A 312 8.19 16.40 2.69
C ASP A 312 7.03 16.21 1.70
N TRP A 313 5.89 16.79 1.98
CA TRP A 313 4.71 16.68 1.11
C TRP A 313 4.85 17.44 -0.22
N ASP A 314 5.85 18.31 -0.37
CA ASP A 314 6.20 18.94 -1.63
C ASP A 314 7.19 18.09 -2.45
N GLY A 315 7.53 16.90 -1.95
CA GLY A 315 8.43 15.96 -2.58
C GLY A 315 9.89 16.43 -2.53
N ASN A 316 10.29 17.21 -1.54
CA ASN A 316 11.70 17.50 -1.31
C ASN A 316 12.33 16.38 -0.49
N LEU A 317 13.60 16.08 -0.79
CA LEU A 317 14.36 15.05 -0.10
C LEU A 317 14.76 15.56 1.29
N VAL A 318 14.28 14.88 2.35
CA VAL A 318 14.55 15.29 3.74
C VAL A 318 15.69 14.50 4.33
N ALA A 319 15.62 13.18 4.27
CA ALA A 319 16.67 12.30 4.78
C ALA A 319 16.59 10.90 4.18
N ARG A 320 17.71 10.19 4.21
CA ARG A 320 17.80 8.77 3.86
C ARG A 320 18.54 8.03 4.96
N TYR A 321 17.89 6.98 5.48
CA TYR A 321 18.38 6.16 6.57
C TYR A 321 18.70 4.76 6.06
N GLU A 322 19.87 4.22 6.39
CA GLU A 322 20.22 2.84 6.10
C GLU A 322 19.63 1.94 7.19
N LEU A 323 18.78 0.99 6.79
CA LEU A 323 18.19 0.01 7.69
C LEU A 323 19.11 -1.21 7.86
N PRO A 324 19.05 -1.93 8.99
CA PRO A 324 19.85 -3.13 9.21
C PRO A 324 19.65 -4.18 8.12
N LYS A 325 20.73 -4.76 7.62
CA LYS A 325 20.72 -5.72 6.50
C LYS A 325 20.14 -7.09 6.86
N ASP A 326 20.15 -7.44 8.13
CA ASP A 326 19.59 -8.67 8.69
C ASP A 326 18.09 -8.62 8.92
N ARG A 327 17.45 -7.47 8.60
CA ARG A 327 16.03 -7.23 8.74
C ARG A 327 15.33 -7.19 7.38
N GLY A 328 14.10 -7.69 7.36
CA GLY A 328 13.24 -7.72 6.18
C GLY A 328 12.16 -6.65 6.17
N PHE A 329 12.46 -5.43 6.60
CA PHE A 329 11.47 -4.36 6.63
C PHE A 329 10.87 -4.11 5.25
N TYR A 330 9.55 -4.11 5.17
CA TYR A 330 8.83 -3.94 3.90
C TYR A 330 7.66 -2.96 3.99
N SER A 331 7.15 -2.66 5.19
CA SER A 331 6.03 -1.78 5.43
C SER A 331 6.23 -1.01 6.72
N GLY A 332 5.43 0.02 6.93
CA GLY A 332 5.49 0.80 8.14
C GLY A 332 4.37 1.82 8.24
N TYR A 333 4.40 2.59 9.30
CA TYR A 333 3.51 3.70 9.55
C TYR A 333 4.16 4.75 10.46
N ALA A 334 3.64 5.96 10.40
CA ALA A 334 4.06 7.09 11.20
C ALA A 334 2.85 7.72 11.89
N THR A 335 3.06 8.26 13.09
CA THR A 335 2.05 9.03 13.80
C THR A 335 2.26 10.53 13.59
N ASN A 336 1.21 11.31 13.81
CA ASN A 336 1.34 12.78 13.82
C ASN A 336 1.97 13.31 15.12
N GLU A 337 2.18 12.47 16.10
CA GLU A 337 2.73 12.83 17.40
C GLU A 337 4.25 12.99 17.38
N SER A 338 4.91 12.35 16.42
CA SER A 338 6.37 12.38 16.30
C SER A 338 6.84 12.41 14.85
N ASP A 339 7.77 13.30 14.58
CA ASP A 339 8.47 13.39 13.30
C ASP A 339 9.72 12.52 13.21
N THR A 340 10.12 11.95 14.33
CA THR A 340 11.36 11.17 14.45
C THR A 340 11.13 9.74 14.92
N GLU A 341 9.89 9.38 15.21
CA GLU A 341 9.52 8.02 15.59
C GLU A 341 8.58 7.43 14.55
N ILE A 342 8.93 6.29 14.03
CA ILE A 342 8.14 5.53 13.07
C ILE A 342 8.09 4.08 13.52
N TYR A 343 7.16 3.34 12.93
CA TYR A 343 6.99 1.92 13.17
C TYR A 343 7.19 1.16 11.88
N LEU A 344 8.02 0.12 11.90
CA LEU A 344 8.26 -0.77 10.76
C LEU A 344 7.78 -2.18 11.07
N VAL A 345 7.34 -2.86 10.02
CA VAL A 345 6.97 -4.28 10.05
C VAL A 345 8.04 -5.07 9.31
N ASP A 346 8.56 -6.12 9.96
CA ASP A 346 9.57 -7.01 9.41
C ASP A 346 8.92 -8.28 8.87
N TYR A 347 9.24 -8.66 7.65
CA TYR A 347 8.73 -9.88 7.00
C TYR A 347 9.16 -11.18 7.70
N TYR A 348 10.30 -11.14 8.42
CA TYR A 348 10.86 -12.32 9.09
C TYR A 348 10.48 -12.40 10.57
N GLU A 349 10.04 -11.28 11.16
CA GLU A 349 9.71 -11.17 12.58
C GLU A 349 8.35 -10.46 12.75
N ASP A 350 7.34 -10.98 12.09
CA ASP A 350 5.99 -10.42 11.98
C ASP A 350 5.18 -10.41 13.30
N GLN A 351 5.74 -10.97 14.37
CA GLN A 351 5.14 -10.91 15.71
C GLN A 351 5.44 -9.61 16.46
N PHE A 352 6.25 -8.75 15.88
CA PHE A 352 6.70 -7.52 16.53
C PHE A 352 6.50 -6.32 15.61
N LEU A 353 6.11 -5.21 16.24
CA LEU A 353 6.35 -3.90 15.68
C LEU A 353 7.76 -3.45 16.03
N HIS A 354 8.42 -2.82 15.09
CA HIS A 354 9.73 -2.23 15.34
C HIS A 354 9.60 -0.72 15.41
N ARG A 355 9.67 -0.17 16.62
CA ARG A 355 9.74 1.28 16.83
C ARG A 355 11.13 1.76 16.47
N VAL A 356 11.23 2.63 15.50
CA VAL A 356 12.49 3.17 14.99
C VAL A 356 12.56 4.64 15.32
N THR A 357 13.60 5.03 16.04
CA THR A 357 13.88 6.43 16.35
C THR A 357 14.91 6.97 15.36
N LEU A 358 14.53 8.01 14.64
CA LEU A 358 15.33 8.67 13.60
C LEU A 358 16.04 9.88 14.16
N GLU A 359 17.28 10.11 13.72
CA GLU A 359 18.04 11.34 13.93
C GLU A 359 18.26 12.00 12.57
N ARG A 360 17.68 13.18 12.38
CA ARG A 360 17.82 13.94 11.14
C ARG A 360 19.23 14.50 10.98
N PRO A 361 19.66 14.77 9.75
CA PRO A 361 20.93 15.42 9.44
C PRO A 361 21.02 16.81 10.04
#